data_4f906ee9850ab55a2c61c6dbdd40a5bc
#
_entry.id   4f906ee9850ab55a2c61c6dbdd40a5bc
#
_cell.length_a   1.000
_cell.length_b   1.000
_cell.length_c   1.000
_cell.angle_alpha   90.00
_cell.angle_beta   90.00
_cell.angle_gamma   90.00
#
_symmetry.space_group_name_H-M   'P 1'
#
loop_
_entity.id
_entity.type
_entity.pdbx_description
1 polymer ?
#
loop_
_entity_poly.entity_id
_entity_poly.type
_entity_poly.pdbx_seq_one_letter_code
_entity_poly.pdbx_strand_id
1 'polypeptide(L)'
;MGPVSPDTLFARGKAGEFDAILALYHDQGHIPCKTLDLEESVSITLGLPFIRGSVDHGTAFDKAGKGIATNKSMVAAIRSTVKYASAIHENQKEA
;
A
#
# COMPACT_ATOMS: atom_id res chain seq x y z
N MET A 1 -14.22 4.95 -14.41
CA MET A 1 -14.25 3.99 -15.52
C MET A 1 -14.30 2.58 -14.98
N GLY A 2 -15.14 1.76 -15.52
CA GLY A 2 -15.27 0.37 -15.08
C GLY A 2 -16.64 -0.21 -15.39
N PRO A 3 -16.85 -1.51 -15.14
CA PRO A 3 -15.81 -2.47 -14.76
C PRO A 3 -14.80 -2.73 -15.86
N VAL A 4 -13.58 -3.10 -15.50
CA VAL A 4 -12.46 -3.31 -16.42
C VAL A 4 -11.93 -4.74 -16.21
N SER A 5 -11.43 -5.37 -17.27
CA SER A 5 -10.86 -6.73 -17.20
C SER A 5 -9.67 -6.76 -16.22
N PRO A 6 -9.73 -7.61 -15.19
CA PRO A 6 -8.73 -7.58 -14.12
C PRO A 6 -7.35 -8.08 -14.54
N ASP A 7 -7.27 -8.87 -15.59
CA ASP A 7 -6.01 -9.46 -16.06
C ASP A 7 -5.05 -8.42 -16.66
N THR A 8 -5.57 -7.32 -17.19
CA THR A 8 -4.76 -6.25 -17.80
C THR A 8 -4.79 -4.94 -17.00
N LEU A 9 -5.71 -4.81 -16.06
CA LEU A 9 -6.00 -3.58 -15.33
C LEU A 9 -4.77 -3.02 -14.61
N PHE A 10 -4.02 -3.86 -13.92
CA PHE A 10 -2.89 -3.41 -13.11
C PHE A 10 -1.69 -2.99 -13.96
N ALA A 11 -1.46 -3.64 -15.08
CA ALA A 11 -0.44 -3.20 -16.04
C ALA A 11 -0.76 -1.80 -16.59
N ARG A 12 -2.03 -1.56 -16.91
CA ARG A 12 -2.50 -0.26 -17.38
C ARG A 12 -2.41 0.81 -16.28
N GLY A 13 -2.75 0.45 -15.05
CA GLY A 13 -2.61 1.35 -13.90
C GLY A 13 -1.14 1.73 -13.65
N LYS A 14 -0.22 0.76 -13.73
CA LYS A 14 1.21 1.02 -13.62
C LYS A 14 1.71 1.95 -14.73
N ALA A 15 1.15 1.83 -15.92
CA ALA A 15 1.47 2.70 -17.05
C ALA A 15 0.89 4.12 -16.93
N GLY A 16 0.10 4.40 -15.90
CA GLY A 16 -0.44 5.72 -15.63
C GLY A 16 -1.82 6.00 -16.20
N GLU A 17 -2.54 5.00 -16.69
CA GLU A 17 -3.89 5.19 -17.23
C GLU A 17 -4.94 5.51 -16.16
N PHE A 18 -4.69 5.14 -14.91
CA PHE A 18 -5.62 5.35 -13.79
C PHE A 18 -4.90 5.94 -12.59
N ASP A 19 -5.58 6.78 -11.83
CA ASP A 19 -5.08 7.32 -10.56
C ASP A 19 -5.23 6.34 -9.40
N ALA A 20 -6.24 5.46 -9.47
CA ALA A 20 -6.52 4.47 -8.44
C ALA A 20 -7.25 3.27 -9.05
N ILE A 21 -7.14 2.14 -8.41
CA ILE A 21 -7.82 0.90 -8.79
C ILE A 21 -8.57 0.37 -7.57
N LEU A 22 -9.88 0.13 -7.73
CA LEU A 22 -10.70 -0.49 -6.72
C LEU A 22 -10.74 -2.01 -6.94
N ALA A 23 -10.18 -2.76 -6.00
CA ALA A 23 -10.25 -4.22 -5.96
C ALA A 23 -11.37 -4.66 -5.02
N LEU A 24 -12.06 -5.74 -5.36
CA LEU A 24 -13.25 -6.17 -4.64
C LEU A 24 -12.96 -7.28 -3.61
N TYR A 25 -11.80 -7.91 -3.67
CA TYR A 25 -11.38 -8.93 -2.69
C TYR A 25 -9.86 -8.93 -2.57
N HIS A 26 -9.37 -9.57 -1.49
CA HIS A 26 -7.97 -9.53 -1.08
C HIS A 26 -6.98 -9.83 -2.22
N ASP A 27 -7.07 -11.01 -2.83
CA ASP A 27 -6.07 -11.44 -3.81
C ASP A 27 -6.11 -10.62 -5.10
N GLN A 28 -7.28 -10.09 -5.47
CA GLN A 28 -7.42 -9.25 -6.64
C GLN A 28 -6.55 -7.99 -6.58
N GLY A 29 -6.34 -7.46 -5.37
CA GLY A 29 -5.52 -6.27 -5.16
C GLY A 29 -4.11 -6.58 -4.66
N HIS A 30 -3.98 -7.50 -3.71
CA HIS A 30 -2.70 -7.76 -3.04
C HIS A 30 -1.70 -8.53 -3.90
N ILE A 31 -2.16 -9.47 -4.73
CA ILE A 31 -1.26 -10.19 -5.63
C ILE A 31 -0.55 -9.25 -6.61
N PRO A 32 -1.27 -8.37 -7.34
CA PRO A 32 -0.60 -7.42 -8.21
C PRO A 32 0.31 -6.44 -7.47
N CYS A 33 -0.12 -5.93 -6.32
CA CYS A 33 0.69 -5.00 -5.53
C CYS A 33 2.01 -5.63 -5.09
N LYS A 34 1.95 -6.83 -4.53
CA LYS A 34 3.14 -7.55 -4.09
C LYS A 34 4.03 -8.01 -5.23
N THR A 35 3.44 -8.28 -6.39
CA THR A 35 4.20 -8.61 -7.60
C THR A 35 4.97 -7.41 -8.14
N LEU A 36 4.36 -6.21 -8.05
CA LEU A 36 5.01 -4.96 -8.47
C LEU A 36 6.15 -4.57 -7.56
N ASP A 37 5.92 -4.56 -6.26
CA ASP A 37 6.92 -4.16 -5.28
C ASP A 37 6.59 -4.74 -3.91
N LEU A 38 7.23 -5.84 -3.58
CA LEU A 38 7.02 -6.54 -2.31
C LEU A 38 7.59 -5.76 -1.13
N GLU A 39 8.68 -5.03 -1.33
CA GLU A 39 9.44 -4.41 -0.23
C GLU A 39 8.93 -3.00 0.11
N GLU A 40 8.50 -2.23 -0.86
CA GLU A 40 8.09 -0.83 -0.66
C GLU A 40 6.57 -0.63 -0.63
N SER A 41 5.79 -1.65 -0.93
CA SER A 41 4.33 -1.59 -0.79
C SER A 41 3.94 -1.40 0.67
N VAL A 42 3.03 -0.45 0.90
CA VAL A 42 2.53 -0.14 2.24
C VAL A 42 1.01 -0.21 2.26
N SER A 43 0.45 -0.42 3.43
CA SER A 43 -0.99 -0.46 3.63
C SER A 43 -1.41 0.75 4.46
N ILE A 44 -2.37 1.51 3.95
CA ILE A 44 -2.95 2.67 4.65
C ILE A 44 -4.43 2.39 4.89
N THR A 45 -4.87 2.49 6.12
CA THR A 45 -6.28 2.32 6.47
C THR A 45 -6.98 3.68 6.37
N LEU A 46 -8.01 3.74 5.54
CA LEU A 46 -8.80 4.96 5.32
C LEU A 46 -10.03 4.98 6.24
N GLY A 47 -10.54 6.18 6.50
CA GLY A 47 -11.78 6.37 7.24
C GLY A 47 -11.63 6.43 8.75
N LEU A 48 -10.42 6.39 9.28
CA LEU A 48 -10.14 6.58 10.70
C LEU A 48 -9.89 8.07 11.01
N PRO A 49 -10.12 8.53 12.26
CA PRO A 49 -9.83 9.92 12.64
C PRO A 49 -8.33 10.21 12.76
N PHE A 50 -7.49 9.23 12.48
CA PHE A 50 -6.03 9.32 12.44
C PHE A 50 -5.51 8.50 11.26
N ILE A 51 -4.25 8.70 10.88
CA ILE A 51 -3.61 7.88 9.85
C ILE A 51 -3.07 6.59 10.46
N ARG A 52 -3.43 5.46 9.86
CA ARG A 52 -2.87 4.15 10.19
C ARG A 52 -2.14 3.61 8.98
N GLY A 53 -0.82 3.51 9.10
CA GLY A 53 0.02 2.86 8.09
C GLY A 53 0.62 1.58 8.61
N SER A 54 0.85 0.63 7.73
CA SER A 54 1.41 -0.67 8.08
C SER A 54 2.22 -1.23 6.91
N VAL A 55 3.07 -2.20 7.22
CA VAL A 55 3.74 -3.00 6.20
C VAL A 55 2.71 -3.89 5.49
N ASP A 56 3.04 -4.31 4.28
CA ASP A 56 2.16 -5.13 3.46
C ASP A 56 2.49 -6.64 3.55
N HIS A 57 3.56 -7.01 4.25
CA HIS A 57 3.92 -8.42 4.42
C HIS A 57 3.22 -9.04 5.65
N GLY A 58 3.16 -10.38 5.66
CA GLY A 58 2.62 -11.16 6.78
C GLY A 58 3.63 -11.35 7.92
N THR A 59 3.37 -12.33 8.78
CA THR A 59 4.12 -12.58 10.01
C THR A 59 5.53 -13.12 9.79
N ALA A 60 5.86 -13.58 8.59
CA ALA A 60 7.20 -14.07 8.22
C ALA A 60 7.75 -15.13 9.18
N PHE A 61 6.96 -16.14 9.53
CA PHE A 61 7.35 -17.22 10.44
C PHE A 61 8.63 -17.93 10.01
N ASP A 62 8.87 -18.06 8.71
CA ASP A 62 10.06 -18.68 8.13
C ASP A 62 11.35 -17.91 8.45
N LYS A 63 11.25 -16.61 8.75
CA LYS A 63 12.38 -15.71 9.03
C LYS A 63 12.52 -15.36 10.51
N ALA A 64 11.53 -15.68 11.32
CA ALA A 64 11.52 -15.30 12.74
C ALA A 64 12.71 -15.90 13.47
N GLY A 65 13.44 -15.06 14.21
CA GLY A 65 14.60 -15.49 14.99
C GLY A 65 15.88 -15.77 14.21
N LYS A 66 15.88 -15.60 12.90
CA LYS A 66 17.04 -15.92 12.04
C LYS A 66 17.93 -14.72 11.73
N GLY A 67 17.47 -13.49 12.03
CA GLY A 67 18.21 -12.26 11.75
C GLY A 67 18.36 -11.95 10.27
N ILE A 68 17.51 -12.50 9.40
CA ILE A 68 17.58 -12.35 7.95
C ILE A 68 16.46 -11.48 7.37
N ALA A 69 15.54 -10.99 8.20
CA ALA A 69 14.46 -10.13 7.74
C ALA A 69 14.98 -8.75 7.31
N THR A 70 14.42 -8.21 6.23
CA THR A 70 14.73 -6.85 5.78
C THR A 70 13.85 -5.83 6.51
N ASN A 71 14.37 -4.62 6.72
CA ASN A 71 13.61 -3.51 7.29
C ASN A 71 13.02 -2.56 6.25
N LYS A 72 13.18 -2.83 4.96
CA LYS A 72 12.76 -1.93 3.87
C LYS A 72 11.27 -1.60 3.90
N SER A 73 10.42 -2.60 4.10
CA SER A 73 8.97 -2.41 4.17
C SER A 73 8.56 -1.53 5.36
N MET A 74 9.16 -1.74 6.53
CA MET A 74 8.87 -0.92 7.71
C MET A 74 9.34 0.53 7.52
N VAL A 75 10.51 0.75 6.95
CA VAL A 75 11.02 2.08 6.64
C VAL A 75 10.09 2.79 5.65
N ALA A 76 9.66 2.09 4.60
CA ALA A 76 8.71 2.63 3.62
C ALA A 76 7.36 2.97 4.27
N ALA A 77 6.85 2.11 5.15
CA ALA A 77 5.60 2.35 5.88
C ALA A 77 5.69 3.58 6.78
N ILE A 78 6.78 3.73 7.52
CA ILE A 78 6.98 4.89 8.39
C ILE A 78 7.04 6.18 7.57
N ARG A 79 7.82 6.21 6.50
CA ARG A 79 7.96 7.39 5.64
C ARG A 79 6.63 7.78 4.99
N SER A 80 5.90 6.82 4.46
CA SER A 80 4.60 7.06 3.82
C SER A 80 3.57 7.56 4.83
N THR A 81 3.54 6.98 6.03
CA THR A 81 2.60 7.37 7.09
C THR A 81 2.85 8.82 7.52
N VAL A 82 4.11 9.22 7.70
CA VAL A 82 4.48 10.60 8.02
C VAL A 82 4.04 11.55 6.92
N LYS A 83 4.30 11.21 5.68
CA LYS A 83 3.92 12.02 4.50
C LYS A 83 2.42 12.26 4.46
N TYR A 84 1.60 11.21 4.60
CA TYR A 84 0.15 11.32 4.53
C TYR A 84 -0.44 12.01 5.75
N ALA A 85 0.10 11.78 6.94
CA ALA A 85 -0.33 12.47 8.15
C ALA A 85 -0.08 13.97 8.04
N SER A 86 1.08 14.38 7.52
CA SER A 86 1.42 15.80 7.30
C SER A 86 0.48 16.43 6.28
N ALA A 87 0.18 15.76 5.17
CA ALA A 87 -0.73 16.27 4.14
C ALA A 87 -2.16 16.47 4.68
N ILE A 88 -2.66 15.52 5.47
CA ILE A 88 -3.98 15.63 6.10
C ILE A 88 -4.02 16.77 7.12
N HIS A 89 -2.98 16.94 7.92
CA HIS A 89 -2.89 18.03 8.88
C HIS A 89 -2.92 19.41 8.20
N GLU A 90 -2.20 19.57 7.09
CA GLU A 90 -2.23 20.79 6.28
C GLU A 90 -3.63 21.06 5.72
N ASN A 91 -4.29 20.04 5.18
CA ASN A 91 -5.65 20.19 4.66
C ASN A 91 -6.66 20.59 5.75
N GLN A 92 -6.53 20.07 6.96
CA GLN A 92 -7.37 20.45 8.08
C GLN A 92 -7.16 21.90 8.51
N LYS A 93 -5.94 22.43 8.41
CA LYS A 93 -5.66 23.84 8.70
C LYS A 93 -6.28 24.79 7.68
N GLU A 94 -6.43 24.37 6.43
CA GLU A 94 -7.03 25.16 5.36
C GLU A 94 -8.57 25.16 5.42
N ALA A 95 -9.15 24.22 6.11
CA ALA A 95 -10.59 24.12 6.31
C ALA A 95 -11.02 24.99 7.49
#